data_97d3989c9a77a9399daa7ce44e77f13f
#
_entry.id   97d3989c9a77a9399daa7ce44e77f13f
#
_cell.length_a   1.000
_cell.length_b   1.000
_cell.length_c   1.000
_cell.angle_alpha   90.00
_cell.angle_beta   90.00
_cell.angle_gamma   90.00
#
_symmetry.space_group_name_H-M   'P 1'
#
loop_
_entity.id
_entity.type
_entity.pdbx_description
1 polymer ?
#
loop_
_entity_poly.entity_id
_entity_poly.type
_entity_poly.pdbx_seq_one_letter_code
_entity_poly.pdbx_strand_id
1 'polypeptide(L)'
;MHSVSSKLILEKDSTHHDGLGTSNAQAGSGGHSVWRTSILFTLVTAVLLGIGYPLLVTGIAAVMFPHKAGGSLILKNGQVIGSELLAQSFTSDRYFHPRPSAAGNGYDATASGGTNLAQSNAKLVQRIQGDIDKLAAENPGKPVPIDMVTTSGSGLDPDITPDNAYYQAARVAKARGLTEDQVSALIKQHTAGRDLGLLGEPRVNVLDINLALDQMAK
;
A
#
# COMPACT_ATOMS: atom_id res chain seq x y z
N MET A 1 -32.82 -48.12 61.07
CA MET A 1 -32.50 -49.55 61.17
C MET A 1 -31.12 -49.79 60.60
N HIS A 2 -30.23 -50.29 61.50
CA HIS A 2 -28.86 -50.84 61.33
C HIS A 2 -27.80 -49.99 60.67
N SER A 3 -26.85 -49.35 61.40
CA SER A 3 -25.84 -49.85 62.34
C SER A 3 -25.02 -51.04 61.84
N VAL A 4 -23.71 -50.80 61.57
CA VAL A 4 -22.53 -51.61 61.98
C VAL A 4 -21.29 -50.81 61.59
N SER A 5 -20.65 -50.28 62.43
CA SER A 5 -19.44 -50.30 63.27
C SER A 5 -18.54 -51.50 62.98
N SER A 6 -17.26 -51.19 62.74
CA SER A 6 -16.06 -51.93 63.16
C SER A 6 -14.79 -51.30 62.56
N LYS A 7 -14.02 -50.67 63.40
CA LYS A 7 -12.80 -51.08 64.10
C LYS A 7 -11.59 -51.29 63.14
N LEU A 8 -10.70 -50.32 63.20
CA LEU A 8 -9.35 -50.42 63.80
C LEU A 8 -8.51 -51.63 63.43
N ILE A 9 -7.42 -51.42 62.70
CA ILE A 9 -6.13 -52.01 62.98
C ILE A 9 -5.04 -50.99 62.62
N LEU A 10 -4.32 -50.57 63.62
CA LEU A 10 -3.01 -49.90 63.53
C LEU A 10 -1.99 -50.99 63.23
N GLU A 11 -1.30 -50.85 62.12
CA GLU A 11 -0.02 -51.53 61.95
C GLU A 11 1.06 -50.49 61.56
N LYS A 12 2.01 -50.44 62.41
CA LYS A 12 3.20 -49.60 62.40
C LYS A 12 4.23 -50.40 61.64
N ASP A 13 4.57 -49.98 60.47
CA ASP A 13 5.76 -50.47 59.84
C ASP A 13 6.70 -49.32 59.46
N SER A 14 7.79 -49.35 60.13
CA SER A 14 8.94 -48.47 59.97
C SER A 14 9.90 -49.04 58.95
N THR A 15 9.91 -48.51 57.75
CA THR A 15 11.04 -48.77 56.84
C THR A 15 11.43 -47.51 56.10
N HIS A 16 12.64 -47.06 56.39
CA HIS A 16 13.61 -46.40 55.56
C HIS A 16 13.09 -45.72 54.31
N HIS A 17 13.05 -44.43 54.32
CA HIS A 17 13.13 -43.63 53.08
C HIS A 17 14.47 -42.90 53.03
N ASP A 18 15.33 -43.56 52.26
CA ASP A 18 16.53 -42.91 51.70
C ASP A 18 16.16 -41.74 50.81
N GLY A 19 16.83 -40.66 51.06
CA GLY A 19 17.24 -39.57 50.24
C GLY A 19 16.55 -39.36 48.89
N LEU A 20 15.43 -38.63 48.87
CA LEU A 20 15.11 -37.81 47.67
C LEU A 20 15.99 -36.59 47.76
N GLY A 21 17.09 -36.66 47.00
CA GLY A 21 17.91 -35.50 46.73
C GLY A 21 17.07 -34.38 46.16
N THR A 22 16.81 -33.36 47.00
CA THR A 22 16.37 -32.05 46.49
C THR A 22 17.51 -31.55 45.62
N SER A 23 17.32 -31.72 44.32
CA SER A 23 18.11 -30.97 43.35
C SER A 23 17.82 -29.50 43.62
N ASN A 24 18.68 -28.90 44.41
CA ASN A 24 18.83 -27.46 44.45
C ASN A 24 19.15 -27.03 43.03
N ALA A 25 18.12 -26.73 42.25
CA ALA A 25 18.28 -25.88 41.12
C ALA A 25 18.84 -24.58 41.68
N GLN A 26 20.16 -24.48 41.65
CA GLN A 26 20.85 -23.24 41.88
C GLN A 26 20.23 -22.23 40.89
N ALA A 27 19.32 -21.41 41.40
CA ALA A 27 18.97 -20.15 40.79
C ALA A 27 20.25 -19.30 40.79
N GLY A 28 21.13 -19.68 39.85
CA GLY A 28 22.39 -18.98 39.63
C GLY A 28 22.09 -17.53 39.34
N SER A 29 22.86 -16.68 39.92
CA SER A 29 23.02 -15.23 39.79
C SER A 29 23.00 -14.69 38.35
N GLY A 30 21.94 -14.99 37.56
CA GLY A 30 21.84 -14.71 36.12
C GLY A 30 21.32 -13.31 35.78
N GLY A 31 20.88 -12.51 36.75
CA GLY A 31 20.23 -11.23 36.44
C GLY A 31 21.11 -10.27 35.64
N HIS A 32 22.37 -10.12 36.04
CA HIS A 32 23.33 -9.26 35.31
C HIS A 32 23.73 -9.83 33.97
N SER A 33 23.76 -11.15 33.80
CA SER A 33 24.06 -11.84 32.53
C SER A 33 22.92 -11.64 31.53
N VAL A 34 21.66 -11.77 31.97
CA VAL A 34 20.46 -11.60 31.10
C VAL A 34 20.38 -10.17 30.58
N TRP A 35 20.52 -9.17 31.44
CA TRP A 35 20.50 -7.75 31.04
C TRP A 35 21.60 -7.42 30.03
N ARG A 36 22.82 -7.87 30.29
CA ARG A 36 23.96 -7.67 29.38
C ARG A 36 23.71 -8.33 28.03
N THR A 37 23.22 -9.57 28.02
CA THR A 37 22.92 -10.31 26.79
C THR A 37 21.80 -9.64 26.01
N SER A 38 20.72 -9.19 26.71
CA SER A 38 19.59 -8.49 26.06
C SER A 38 20.03 -7.17 25.43
N ILE A 39 20.81 -6.37 26.16
CA ILE A 39 21.31 -5.09 25.62
C ILE A 39 22.24 -5.35 24.44
N LEU A 40 23.17 -6.28 24.55
CA LEU A 40 24.10 -6.59 23.45
C LEU A 40 23.35 -7.12 22.23
N PHE A 41 22.41 -8.04 22.42
CA PHE A 41 21.57 -8.57 21.36
C PHE A 41 20.76 -7.44 20.67
N THR A 42 20.14 -6.55 21.47
CA THR A 42 19.40 -5.41 20.93
C THR A 42 20.30 -4.48 20.11
N LEU A 43 21.48 -4.16 20.63
CA LEU A 43 22.43 -3.29 19.91
C LEU A 43 22.95 -3.93 18.62
N VAL A 44 23.31 -5.21 18.67
CA VAL A 44 23.80 -5.94 17.48
C VAL A 44 22.69 -6.05 16.43
N THR A 45 21.49 -6.44 16.83
CA THR A 45 20.36 -6.54 15.88
C THR A 45 19.94 -5.18 15.35
N ALA A 46 19.97 -4.12 16.17
CA ALA A 46 19.70 -2.75 15.72
C ALA A 46 20.72 -2.29 14.66
N VAL A 47 21.99 -2.56 14.86
CA VAL A 47 23.05 -2.23 13.88
C VAL A 47 22.89 -3.07 12.61
N LEU A 48 22.70 -4.37 12.74
CA LEU A 48 22.58 -5.26 11.58
C LEU A 48 21.32 -4.98 10.76
N LEU A 49 20.15 -4.89 11.43
CA LEU A 49 18.86 -4.74 10.75
C LEU A 49 18.46 -3.28 10.52
N GLY A 50 18.93 -2.36 11.37
CA GLY A 50 18.63 -0.92 11.24
C GLY A 50 19.61 -0.17 10.33
N ILE A 51 20.83 -0.65 10.17
CA ILE A 51 21.86 0.03 9.37
C ILE A 51 22.41 -0.89 8.28
N GLY A 52 22.98 -2.04 8.66
CA GLY A 52 23.69 -2.91 7.72
C GLY A 52 22.79 -3.43 6.60
N TYR A 53 21.68 -4.04 6.96
CA TYR A 53 20.71 -4.57 5.98
C TYR A 53 20.10 -3.51 5.06
N PRO A 54 19.58 -2.37 5.54
CA PRO A 54 19.03 -1.33 4.65
C PRO A 54 20.08 -0.76 3.69
N LEU A 55 21.29 -0.50 4.17
CA LEU A 55 22.36 0.01 3.31
C LEU A 55 22.80 -1.01 2.25
N LEU A 56 22.88 -2.29 2.62
CA LEU A 56 23.21 -3.37 1.68
C LEU A 56 22.14 -3.46 0.58
N VAL A 57 20.85 -3.51 0.96
CA VAL A 57 19.73 -3.60 0.00
C VAL A 57 19.69 -2.36 -0.88
N THR A 58 19.86 -1.15 -0.30
CA THR A 58 19.91 0.11 -1.07
C THR A 58 21.07 0.11 -2.06
N GLY A 59 22.25 -0.34 -1.64
CA GLY A 59 23.43 -0.43 -2.53
C GLY A 59 23.18 -1.41 -3.70
N ILE A 60 22.65 -2.58 -3.43
CA ILE A 60 22.28 -3.56 -4.46
C ILE A 60 21.23 -2.99 -5.41
N ALA A 61 20.16 -2.36 -4.86
CA ALA A 61 19.11 -1.76 -5.66
C ALA A 61 19.63 -0.62 -6.54
N ALA A 62 20.51 0.23 -6.03
CA ALA A 62 21.10 1.32 -6.78
C ALA A 62 21.95 0.85 -7.98
N VAL A 63 22.61 -0.32 -7.84
CA VAL A 63 23.42 -0.91 -8.94
C VAL A 63 22.53 -1.66 -9.94
N MET A 64 21.59 -2.48 -9.46
CA MET A 64 20.78 -3.35 -10.31
C MET A 64 19.58 -2.62 -10.95
N PHE A 65 19.00 -1.63 -10.26
CA PHE A 65 17.78 -0.93 -10.66
C PHE A 65 17.88 0.59 -10.43
N PRO A 66 18.87 1.30 -11.03
CA PRO A 66 19.16 2.69 -10.70
C PRO A 66 17.96 3.62 -10.89
N HIS A 67 17.16 3.43 -11.96
CA HIS A 67 15.96 4.24 -12.21
C HIS A 67 14.93 4.06 -11.09
N LYS A 68 14.60 2.81 -10.74
CA LYS A 68 13.63 2.51 -9.67
C LYS A 68 14.12 2.92 -8.29
N ALA A 69 15.39 2.67 -7.99
CA ALA A 69 16.02 3.09 -6.74
C ALA A 69 16.08 4.61 -6.59
N GLY A 70 16.17 5.34 -7.71
CA GLY A 70 16.11 6.80 -7.76
C GLY A 70 14.69 7.39 -7.73
N GLY A 71 13.63 6.56 -7.52
CA GLY A 71 12.25 7.03 -7.41
C GLY A 71 11.51 7.17 -8.74
N SER A 72 11.96 6.47 -9.80
CA SER A 72 11.33 6.45 -11.14
C SER A 72 11.01 7.86 -11.66
N LEU A 73 11.95 8.76 -11.53
CA LEU A 73 11.78 10.17 -11.95
C LEU A 73 11.75 10.28 -13.48
N ILE A 74 10.80 11.06 -13.98
CA ILE A 74 10.71 11.41 -15.40
C ILE A 74 11.34 12.78 -15.61
N LEU A 75 12.30 12.83 -16.53
CA LEU A 75 12.99 14.08 -16.89
C LEU A 75 12.58 14.52 -18.30
N LYS A 76 12.34 15.84 -18.45
CA LYS A 76 12.14 16.50 -19.75
C LYS A 76 13.08 17.70 -19.81
N ASN A 77 13.95 17.72 -20.80
CA ASN A 77 14.97 18.78 -20.96
C ASN A 77 15.86 18.96 -19.70
N GLY A 78 16.20 17.86 -19.00
CA GLY A 78 17.02 17.90 -17.78
C GLY A 78 16.28 18.33 -16.51
N GLN A 79 14.99 18.64 -16.59
CA GLN A 79 14.17 18.98 -15.43
C GLN A 79 13.26 17.79 -15.04
N VAL A 80 13.13 17.55 -13.74
CA VAL A 80 12.19 16.57 -13.22
C VAL A 80 10.78 17.11 -13.40
N ILE A 81 9.96 16.40 -14.17
CA ILE A 81 8.54 16.73 -14.41
C ILE A 81 7.57 15.89 -13.59
N GLY A 82 8.04 14.82 -13.00
CA GLY A 82 7.25 13.95 -12.13
C GLY A 82 7.93 12.63 -11.83
N SER A 83 7.18 11.72 -11.23
CA SER A 83 7.56 10.33 -10.98
C SER A 83 6.46 9.41 -11.47
N GLU A 84 6.84 8.28 -12.08
CA GLU A 84 5.90 7.22 -12.46
C GLU A 84 5.11 6.65 -11.27
N LEU A 85 5.63 6.84 -10.05
CA LEU A 85 5.08 6.27 -8.82
C LEU A 85 4.11 7.20 -8.09
N LEU A 86 3.96 8.46 -8.54
CA LEU A 86 3.16 9.46 -7.83
C LEU A 86 2.16 10.13 -8.75
N ALA A 87 0.90 10.14 -8.32
CA ALA A 87 -0.14 10.92 -8.97
C ALA A 87 0.17 12.42 -8.91
N GLN A 88 -0.15 13.11 -9.98
CA GLN A 88 -0.04 14.57 -10.10
C GLN A 88 -1.39 15.16 -10.50
N SER A 89 -1.66 16.39 -10.08
CA SER A 89 -2.88 17.09 -10.46
C SER A 89 -2.87 17.45 -11.94
N PHE A 90 -3.79 16.87 -12.71
CA PHE A 90 -4.13 17.26 -14.08
C PHE A 90 -5.56 17.78 -14.08
N THR A 91 -5.76 19.05 -14.42
CA THR A 91 -7.07 19.73 -14.38
C THR A 91 -7.57 20.15 -15.74
N SER A 92 -6.72 20.15 -16.77
CA SER A 92 -7.12 20.54 -18.14
C SER A 92 -7.83 19.37 -18.85
N ASP A 93 -8.90 19.68 -19.60
CA ASP A 93 -9.64 18.71 -20.40
C ASP A 93 -8.79 17.96 -21.44
N ARG A 94 -7.62 18.51 -21.79
CA ARG A 94 -6.66 17.91 -22.73
C ARG A 94 -5.91 16.70 -22.16
N TYR A 95 -6.04 16.43 -20.86
CA TYR A 95 -5.32 15.37 -20.14
C TYR A 95 -6.27 14.39 -19.49
N PHE A 96 -5.79 13.17 -19.30
CA PHE A 96 -6.41 12.23 -18.37
C PHE A 96 -6.23 12.72 -16.95
N HIS A 97 -7.29 12.67 -16.19
CA HIS A 97 -7.29 13.04 -14.78
C HIS A 97 -7.07 11.78 -13.92
N PRO A 98 -6.26 11.86 -12.86
CA PRO A 98 -6.08 10.77 -11.92
C PRO A 98 -7.31 10.59 -11.01
N ARG A 99 -7.24 9.61 -10.12
CA ARG A 99 -8.24 9.40 -9.06
C ARG A 99 -8.28 10.60 -8.12
N PRO A 100 -9.44 10.90 -7.47
CA PRO A 100 -9.51 11.94 -6.46
C PRO A 100 -8.46 11.75 -5.36
N SER A 101 -7.79 12.82 -4.95
CA SER A 101 -6.75 12.78 -3.93
C SER A 101 -7.19 13.42 -2.62
N ALA A 102 -6.84 12.78 -1.51
CA ALA A 102 -6.94 13.33 -0.17
C ALA A 102 -5.55 13.59 0.47
N ALA A 103 -4.48 13.50 -0.30
CA ALA A 103 -3.12 13.79 0.15
C ALA A 103 -2.94 15.30 0.30
N GLY A 104 -2.80 15.78 1.52
CA GLY A 104 -2.74 17.21 1.84
C GLY A 104 -3.93 17.99 1.28
N ASN A 105 -3.65 18.99 0.48
CA ASN A 105 -4.67 19.77 -0.26
C ASN A 105 -4.98 19.19 -1.67
N GLY A 106 -4.63 17.94 -1.89
CA GLY A 106 -4.72 17.22 -3.17
C GLY A 106 -3.35 17.01 -3.82
N TYR A 107 -2.98 15.76 -4.00
CA TYR A 107 -1.73 15.31 -4.64
C TYR A 107 -0.43 15.86 -4.01
N ASP A 108 -0.47 16.15 -2.72
CA ASP A 108 0.72 16.56 -1.97
C ASP A 108 1.56 15.34 -1.57
N ALA A 109 2.70 15.14 -2.25
CA ALA A 109 3.60 14.03 -1.99
C ALA A 109 4.23 14.06 -0.58
N THR A 110 4.20 15.20 0.10
CA THR A 110 4.72 15.34 1.48
C THR A 110 3.69 14.97 2.54
N ALA A 111 2.41 14.82 2.15
CA ALA A 111 1.29 14.56 3.06
C ALA A 111 0.39 13.43 2.53
N SER A 112 1.01 12.27 2.16
CA SER A 112 0.29 11.09 1.69
C SER A 112 -0.76 10.64 2.70
N GLY A 113 -1.99 10.39 2.24
CA GLY A 113 -3.09 9.91 3.08
C GLY A 113 -4.40 9.77 2.32
N GLY A 114 -5.29 8.93 2.86
CA GLY A 114 -6.66 8.79 2.39
C GLY A 114 -7.63 9.69 3.16
N THR A 115 -8.92 9.65 2.79
CA THR A 115 -9.96 10.45 3.48
C THR A 115 -10.20 10.03 4.92
N ASN A 116 -9.88 8.78 5.28
CA ASN A 116 -10.12 8.17 6.59
C ASN A 116 -11.59 8.29 7.07
N LEU A 117 -12.52 8.44 6.13
CA LEU A 117 -13.95 8.52 6.42
C LEU A 117 -14.56 7.12 6.41
N ALA A 118 -15.37 6.80 7.43
CA ALA A 118 -16.14 5.57 7.47
C ALA A 118 -17.16 5.53 6.32
N GLN A 119 -17.54 4.35 5.87
CA GLN A 119 -18.53 4.16 4.79
C GLN A 119 -19.90 4.79 5.11
N SER A 120 -20.26 4.83 6.39
CA SER A 120 -21.49 5.49 6.88
C SER A 120 -21.38 6.99 7.05
N ASN A 121 -20.24 7.61 6.77
CA ASN A 121 -20.05 9.04 6.96
C ASN A 121 -20.79 9.83 5.87
N ALA A 122 -21.71 10.70 6.28
CA ALA A 122 -22.51 11.49 5.36
C ALA A 122 -21.69 12.38 4.41
N LYS A 123 -20.53 12.91 4.88
CA LYS A 123 -19.64 13.70 4.02
C LYS A 123 -19.05 12.88 2.88
N LEU A 124 -18.69 11.60 3.15
CA LEU A 124 -18.20 10.71 2.11
C LEU A 124 -19.26 10.45 1.06
N VAL A 125 -20.48 10.09 1.51
CA VAL A 125 -21.61 9.81 0.61
C VAL A 125 -21.95 11.03 -0.25
N GLN A 126 -22.05 12.22 0.36
CA GLN A 126 -22.35 13.45 -0.35
C GLN A 126 -21.29 13.81 -1.40
N ARG A 127 -20.00 13.65 -1.05
CA ARG A 127 -18.90 13.89 -2.00
C ARG A 127 -19.00 12.94 -3.19
N ILE A 128 -19.10 11.63 -2.93
CA ILE A 128 -19.17 10.61 -3.99
C ILE A 128 -20.40 10.86 -4.87
N GLN A 129 -21.56 11.16 -4.29
CA GLN A 129 -22.78 11.44 -5.06
C GLN A 129 -22.61 12.68 -5.94
N GLY A 130 -22.01 13.76 -5.40
CA GLY A 130 -21.76 14.98 -6.18
C GLY A 130 -20.77 14.74 -7.33
N ASP A 131 -19.74 13.91 -7.11
CA ASP A 131 -18.79 13.53 -8.16
C ASP A 131 -19.47 12.67 -9.25
N ILE A 132 -20.33 11.71 -8.85
CA ILE A 132 -21.14 10.91 -9.78
C ILE A 132 -22.05 11.78 -10.64
N ASP A 133 -22.80 12.69 -10.01
CA ASP A 133 -23.77 13.56 -10.71
C ASP A 133 -23.06 14.43 -11.75
N LYS A 134 -21.89 14.98 -11.41
CA LYS A 134 -21.06 15.78 -12.32
C LYS A 134 -20.56 14.95 -13.50
N LEU A 135 -19.96 13.77 -13.24
CA LEU A 135 -19.41 12.91 -14.27
C LEU A 135 -20.49 12.32 -15.19
N ALA A 136 -21.65 11.93 -14.62
CA ALA A 136 -22.79 11.45 -15.40
C ALA A 136 -23.36 12.53 -16.35
N ALA A 137 -23.28 13.80 -15.96
CA ALA A 137 -23.65 14.90 -16.84
C ALA A 137 -22.67 15.08 -18.03
N GLU A 138 -21.39 14.75 -17.84
CA GLU A 138 -20.36 14.79 -18.89
C GLU A 138 -20.53 13.65 -19.91
N ASN A 139 -20.98 12.47 -19.47
CA ASN A 139 -21.17 11.28 -20.32
C ASN A 139 -22.54 10.61 -20.05
N PRO A 140 -23.65 11.20 -20.53
CA PRO A 140 -24.98 10.66 -20.29
C PRO A 140 -25.12 9.20 -20.75
N GLY A 141 -25.65 8.34 -19.86
CA GLY A 141 -25.90 6.93 -20.14
C GLY A 141 -24.70 5.99 -19.98
N LYS A 142 -23.50 6.48 -19.69
CA LYS A 142 -22.34 5.64 -19.36
C LYS A 142 -22.22 5.49 -17.82
N PRO A 143 -22.01 4.29 -17.30
CA PRO A 143 -21.75 4.10 -15.87
C PRO A 143 -20.41 4.77 -15.47
N VAL A 144 -20.42 5.50 -14.35
CA VAL A 144 -19.21 6.15 -13.84
C VAL A 144 -18.30 5.11 -13.20
N PRO A 145 -17.04 4.96 -13.64
CA PRO A 145 -16.09 4.06 -13.03
C PRO A 145 -15.80 4.43 -11.56
N ILE A 146 -15.67 3.42 -10.71
CA ILE A 146 -15.57 3.62 -9.26
C ILE A 146 -14.33 4.40 -8.83
N ASP A 147 -13.23 4.23 -9.53
CA ASP A 147 -11.97 4.93 -9.27
C ASP A 147 -11.99 6.41 -9.67
N MET A 148 -12.99 6.86 -10.43
CA MET A 148 -13.20 8.29 -10.69
C MET A 148 -13.81 9.03 -9.49
N VAL A 149 -14.45 8.31 -8.56
CA VAL A 149 -15.16 8.90 -7.41
C VAL A 149 -14.61 8.44 -6.07
N THR A 150 -13.63 7.53 -6.05
CA THR A 150 -13.00 7.03 -4.84
C THR A 150 -11.55 7.44 -4.74
N THR A 151 -11.14 7.92 -3.56
CA THR A 151 -9.73 8.20 -3.26
C THR A 151 -8.96 6.90 -3.03
N SER A 152 -7.66 6.89 -3.35
CA SER A 152 -6.76 5.82 -2.93
C SER A 152 -6.36 5.96 -1.46
N GLY A 153 -5.81 4.90 -0.87
CA GLY A 153 -5.30 4.92 0.50
C GLY A 153 -4.14 5.89 0.70
N SER A 154 -3.31 6.07 -0.32
CA SER A 154 -2.20 7.04 -0.32
C SER A 154 -2.61 8.45 -0.74
N GLY A 155 -3.71 8.59 -1.49
CA GLY A 155 -4.06 9.81 -2.21
C GLY A 155 -3.10 10.17 -3.35
N LEU A 156 -2.13 9.30 -3.66
CA LEU A 156 -1.07 9.52 -4.64
C LEU A 156 -0.95 8.37 -5.64
N ASP A 157 -2.02 7.58 -5.83
CA ASP A 157 -2.07 6.48 -6.79
C ASP A 157 -1.91 7.04 -8.22
N PRO A 158 -0.82 6.70 -8.92
CA PRO A 158 -0.56 7.23 -10.26
C PRO A 158 -1.40 6.59 -11.35
N ASP A 159 -2.08 5.49 -11.02
CA ASP A 159 -2.78 4.64 -11.97
C ASP A 159 -4.29 4.84 -11.91
N ILE A 160 -4.93 4.68 -13.06
CA ILE A 160 -6.39 4.58 -13.20
C ILE A 160 -6.74 3.25 -13.89
N THR A 161 -7.99 2.81 -13.72
CA THR A 161 -8.47 1.62 -14.45
C THR A 161 -8.60 1.92 -15.96
N PRO A 162 -8.51 0.90 -16.82
CA PRO A 162 -8.82 1.09 -18.24
C PRO A 162 -10.23 1.65 -18.46
N ASP A 163 -11.22 1.23 -17.67
CA ASP A 163 -12.59 1.74 -17.76
C ASP A 163 -12.66 3.25 -17.51
N ASN A 164 -11.90 3.74 -16.50
CA ASN A 164 -11.76 5.16 -16.22
C ASN A 164 -11.10 5.89 -17.41
N ALA A 165 -10.03 5.34 -17.96
CA ALA A 165 -9.37 5.94 -19.12
C ALA A 165 -10.32 6.01 -20.34
N TYR A 166 -11.04 4.94 -20.65
CA TYR A 166 -12.04 4.95 -21.72
C TYR A 166 -13.22 5.89 -21.44
N TYR A 167 -13.62 6.05 -20.19
CA TYR A 167 -14.65 7.01 -19.83
C TYR A 167 -14.25 8.44 -20.16
N GLN A 168 -12.97 8.79 -19.98
CA GLN A 168 -12.41 10.11 -20.27
C GLN A 168 -12.07 10.33 -21.76
N ALA A 169 -12.03 9.26 -22.58
CA ALA A 169 -11.50 9.30 -23.95
C ALA A 169 -12.20 10.35 -24.84
N ALA A 170 -13.52 10.45 -24.81
CA ALA A 170 -14.28 11.40 -25.60
C ALA A 170 -13.93 12.87 -25.27
N ARG A 171 -13.79 13.20 -23.97
CA ARG A 171 -13.40 14.53 -23.49
C ARG A 171 -11.99 14.89 -23.98
N VAL A 172 -11.03 13.97 -23.79
CA VAL A 172 -9.63 14.18 -24.22
C VAL A 172 -9.52 14.31 -25.73
N ALA A 173 -10.20 13.43 -26.49
CA ALA A 173 -10.22 13.48 -27.95
C ALA A 173 -10.72 14.83 -28.45
N LYS A 174 -11.88 15.28 -27.94
CA LYS A 174 -12.46 16.58 -28.28
C LYS A 174 -11.53 17.75 -27.98
N ALA A 175 -10.92 17.76 -26.79
CA ALA A 175 -10.05 18.85 -26.34
C ALA A 175 -8.74 18.94 -27.13
N ARG A 176 -8.30 17.82 -27.75
CA ARG A 176 -7.07 17.75 -28.54
C ARG A 176 -7.29 17.77 -30.06
N GLY A 177 -8.54 17.71 -30.51
CA GLY A 177 -8.86 17.57 -31.94
C GLY A 177 -8.49 16.22 -32.52
N LEU A 178 -8.47 15.19 -31.68
CA LEU A 178 -8.23 13.78 -32.07
C LEU A 178 -9.56 13.04 -32.23
N THR A 179 -9.51 11.86 -32.85
CA THR A 179 -10.65 10.93 -32.85
C THR A 179 -10.65 10.10 -31.55
N GLU A 180 -11.82 9.64 -31.12
CA GLU A 180 -11.91 8.72 -29.95
C GLU A 180 -11.14 7.41 -30.23
N ASP A 181 -11.08 6.94 -31.46
CA ASP A 181 -10.34 5.74 -31.86
C ASP A 181 -8.82 5.93 -31.65
N GLN A 182 -8.29 7.12 -31.97
CA GLN A 182 -6.89 7.43 -31.74
C GLN A 182 -6.56 7.44 -30.24
N VAL A 183 -7.44 8.03 -29.41
CA VAL A 183 -7.26 8.05 -27.96
C VAL A 183 -7.44 6.65 -27.37
N SER A 184 -8.42 5.88 -27.87
CA SER A 184 -8.65 4.49 -27.45
C SER A 184 -7.47 3.56 -27.79
N ALA A 185 -6.86 3.76 -28.95
CA ALA A 185 -5.64 3.03 -29.33
C ALA A 185 -4.48 3.35 -28.39
N LEU A 186 -4.34 4.62 -27.99
CA LEU A 186 -3.32 5.06 -27.03
C LEU A 186 -3.57 4.43 -25.65
N ILE A 187 -4.81 4.43 -25.15
CA ILE A 187 -5.18 3.76 -23.90
C ILE A 187 -4.78 2.29 -23.93
N LYS A 188 -5.14 1.59 -25.00
CA LYS A 188 -4.80 0.17 -25.18
C LYS A 188 -3.29 -0.06 -25.14
N GLN A 189 -2.52 0.80 -25.77
CA GLN A 189 -1.05 0.72 -25.84
C GLN A 189 -0.41 0.97 -24.46
N HIS A 190 -0.99 1.89 -23.65
CA HIS A 190 -0.51 2.25 -22.31
C HIS A 190 -1.20 1.48 -21.17
N THR A 191 -2.01 0.47 -21.49
CA THR A 191 -2.60 -0.40 -20.48
C THR A 191 -1.59 -1.49 -20.09
N ALA A 192 -1.07 -1.41 -18.87
CA ALA A 192 -0.31 -2.48 -18.25
C ALA A 192 -1.26 -3.60 -17.81
N GLY A 193 -0.97 -4.84 -18.19
CA GLY A 193 -1.71 -6.02 -17.78
C GLY A 193 -1.39 -6.43 -16.34
N ARG A 194 -1.94 -7.58 -15.95
CA ARG A 194 -1.61 -8.22 -14.66
C ARG A 194 -0.17 -8.75 -14.67
N ASP A 195 0.55 -8.57 -13.58
CA ASP A 195 1.89 -9.12 -13.43
C ASP A 195 1.81 -10.67 -13.43
N LEU A 196 2.67 -11.30 -14.24
CA LEU A 196 2.64 -12.76 -14.50
C LEU A 196 1.28 -13.29 -14.99
N GLY A 197 0.37 -12.42 -15.45
CA GLY A 197 -0.98 -12.78 -15.89
C GLY A 197 -1.96 -13.08 -14.76
N LEU A 198 -1.54 -13.04 -13.49
CA LEU A 198 -2.33 -13.43 -12.31
C LEU A 198 -2.43 -12.34 -11.25
N LEU A 199 -1.37 -11.54 -11.04
CA LEU A 199 -1.27 -10.60 -9.93
C LEU A 199 -1.65 -9.18 -10.36
N GLY A 200 -2.41 -8.50 -9.50
CA GLY A 200 -2.86 -7.13 -9.72
C GLY A 200 -4.03 -7.04 -10.71
N GLU A 201 -4.34 -5.81 -11.08
CA GLU A 201 -5.38 -5.48 -12.07
C GLU A 201 -4.77 -4.69 -13.23
N PRO A 202 -5.39 -4.72 -14.44
CA PRO A 202 -4.98 -3.86 -15.54
C PRO A 202 -5.06 -2.39 -15.13
N ARG A 203 -4.04 -1.62 -15.50
CA ARG A 203 -3.91 -0.21 -15.10
C ARG A 203 -3.32 0.66 -16.20
N VAL A 204 -3.60 1.95 -16.15
CA VAL A 204 -3.05 2.98 -17.02
C VAL A 204 -2.39 4.05 -16.15
N ASN A 205 -1.09 4.27 -16.32
CA ASN A 205 -0.39 5.34 -15.62
C ASN A 205 -0.75 6.69 -16.24
N VAL A 206 -1.29 7.59 -15.40
CA VAL A 206 -1.84 8.88 -15.87
C VAL A 206 -0.74 9.81 -16.40
N LEU A 207 0.42 9.84 -15.73
CA LEU A 207 1.52 10.69 -16.19
C LEU A 207 2.07 10.20 -17.52
N ASP A 208 2.27 8.89 -17.66
CA ASP A 208 2.83 8.28 -18.86
C ASP A 208 1.93 8.49 -20.08
N ILE A 209 0.63 8.21 -19.96
CA ILE A 209 -0.32 8.42 -21.09
C ILE A 209 -0.47 9.90 -21.45
N ASN A 210 -0.41 10.81 -20.48
CA ASN A 210 -0.47 12.25 -20.74
C ASN A 210 0.77 12.77 -21.46
N LEU A 211 1.95 12.23 -21.15
CA LEU A 211 3.18 12.52 -21.89
C LEU A 211 3.13 11.99 -23.32
N ALA A 212 2.57 10.82 -23.52
CA ALA A 212 2.35 10.24 -24.86
C ALA A 212 1.38 11.11 -25.68
N LEU A 213 0.29 11.60 -25.07
CA LEU A 213 -0.61 12.57 -25.72
C LEU A 213 0.11 13.85 -26.18
N ASP A 214 1.06 14.35 -25.40
CA ASP A 214 1.83 15.53 -25.77
C ASP A 214 2.78 15.29 -26.94
N GLN A 215 3.19 14.05 -27.16
CA GLN A 215 3.99 13.67 -28.33
C GLN A 215 3.17 13.56 -29.60
N MET A 216 1.87 13.19 -29.52
CA MET A 216 0.96 13.12 -30.66
C MET A 216 0.57 14.50 -31.20
N ALA A 217 0.63 15.54 -30.39
CA ALA A 217 0.18 16.91 -30.72
C ALA A 217 1.23 17.79 -31.43
N LYS A 218 2.22 17.15 -32.06
CA LYS A 218 3.26 17.87 -32.85
C LYS A 218 2.92 17.89 -34.31
#